data_c6935c619dd57c6304897ac928691910
#
_entry.id   c6935c619dd57c6304897ac928691910
#
_cell.length_a   1.000
_cell.length_b   1.000
_cell.length_c   1.000
_cell.angle_alpha   90.00
_cell.angle_beta   90.00
_cell.angle_gamma   90.00
#
_symmetry.space_group_name_H-M   'P 1'
#
loop_
_entity.id
_entity.type
_entity.pdbx_description
1 polymer ?
#
loop_
_entity_poly.entity_id
_entity_poly.type
_entity_poly.pdbx_seq_one_letter_code
_entity_poly.pdbx_strand_id
1 'polypeptide(L)'
;MLIDVDRCIGCLSCEVACVQEKGLEVFGIRPMRVLRVEGVENQPSGFFLPMNCFHCEPAPCVFACPTSAMRKRQDGIVYVDEIRCIGCKACIIACPYGAIAFNPNTMKVEKCDYCYKRLEKGLLPSCVSKCVTNCLYFVEVDEVPKERHIANRTTDQSFKKLFLYDFSP
;
A
#
# COMPACT_ATOMS: atom_id res chain seq x y z
N MET A 1 6.64 0.92 3.80
CA MET A 1 5.55 1.03 4.83
C MET A 1 5.55 -0.22 5.68
N LEU A 2 5.53 -0.07 6.99
CA LEU A 2 5.43 -1.17 7.94
C LEU A 2 3.99 -1.27 8.46
N ILE A 3 3.46 -2.48 8.60
CA ILE A 3 2.08 -2.72 9.03
C ILE A 3 2.09 -3.70 10.21
N ASP A 4 1.56 -3.27 11.34
CA ASP A 4 1.32 -4.10 12.52
C ASP A 4 -0.13 -4.61 12.47
N VAL A 5 -0.31 -5.84 11.99
CA VAL A 5 -1.64 -6.42 11.80
C VAL A 5 -2.34 -6.75 13.13
N ASP A 6 -1.59 -6.96 14.21
CA ASP A 6 -2.18 -7.25 15.53
C ASP A 6 -2.91 -6.03 16.11
N ARG A 7 -2.51 -4.83 15.66
CA ARG A 7 -3.14 -3.57 16.09
C ARG A 7 -4.26 -3.11 15.16
N CYS A 8 -4.41 -3.73 14.00
CA CYS A 8 -5.43 -3.32 13.04
C CYS A 8 -6.81 -3.84 13.47
N ILE A 9 -7.74 -2.92 13.68
CA ILE A 9 -9.14 -3.23 14.06
C ILE A 9 -10.10 -3.20 12.87
N GLY A 10 -9.61 -3.00 11.64
CA GLY A 10 -10.47 -2.94 10.45
C GLY A 10 -11.36 -1.70 10.37
N CYS A 11 -11.01 -0.59 10.99
CA CYS A 11 -11.85 0.62 11.05
C CYS A 11 -11.98 1.39 9.73
N LEU A 12 -11.24 1.01 8.68
CA LEU A 12 -11.25 1.60 7.34
C LEU A 12 -10.83 3.09 7.24
N SER A 13 -10.42 3.74 8.34
CA SER A 13 -10.00 5.14 8.33
C SER A 13 -8.88 5.43 7.32
N CYS A 14 -7.96 4.47 7.12
CA CYS A 14 -6.88 4.58 6.14
C CYS A 14 -7.38 4.56 4.69
N GLU A 15 -8.45 3.80 4.39
CA GLU A 15 -9.08 3.79 3.07
C GLU A 15 -9.73 5.14 2.78
N VAL A 16 -10.55 5.63 3.71
CA VAL A 16 -11.24 6.92 3.58
C VAL A 16 -10.24 8.05 3.42
N ALA A 17 -9.20 8.07 4.26
CA ALA A 17 -8.13 9.07 4.18
C ALA A 17 -7.40 9.06 2.83
N CYS A 18 -7.16 7.87 2.26
CA CYS A 18 -6.53 7.71 0.95
C CYS A 18 -7.44 8.23 -0.18
N VAL A 19 -8.72 7.90 -0.13
CA VAL A 19 -9.72 8.36 -1.12
C VAL A 19 -9.86 9.88 -1.09
N GLN A 20 -9.94 10.47 0.11
CA GLN A 20 -10.02 11.93 0.27
C GLN A 20 -8.76 12.65 -0.23
N GLU A 21 -7.59 12.15 0.15
CA GLU A 21 -6.30 12.75 -0.25
C GLU A 21 -6.12 12.77 -1.78
N LYS A 22 -6.61 11.73 -2.44
CA LYS A 22 -6.50 11.59 -3.90
C LYS A 22 -7.69 12.18 -4.67
N GLY A 23 -8.70 12.69 -3.99
CA GLY A 23 -9.91 13.22 -4.63
C GLY A 23 -10.66 12.17 -5.45
N LEU A 24 -10.70 10.91 -5.00
CA LEU A 24 -11.33 9.82 -5.72
C LEU A 24 -12.83 9.78 -5.43
N GLU A 25 -13.63 10.24 -6.39
CA GLU A 25 -15.09 10.26 -6.28
C GLU A 25 -15.74 8.95 -6.78
N VAL A 26 -14.99 8.12 -7.50
CA VAL A 26 -15.51 6.88 -8.09
C VAL A 26 -15.59 5.79 -7.03
N PHE A 27 -16.80 5.27 -6.83
CA PHE A 27 -17.02 4.15 -5.93
C PHE A 27 -16.20 2.91 -6.36
N GLY A 28 -15.50 2.31 -5.39
CA GLY A 28 -14.70 1.09 -5.63
C GLY A 28 -13.22 1.33 -5.94
N ILE A 29 -12.79 2.55 -6.24
CA ILE A 29 -11.35 2.84 -6.43
C ILE A 29 -10.73 3.13 -5.06
N ARG A 30 -9.94 2.18 -4.57
CA ARG A 30 -9.28 2.26 -3.26
C ARG A 30 -7.82 1.87 -3.38
N PRO A 31 -6.90 2.84 -3.50
CA PRO A 31 -5.46 2.56 -3.57
C PRO A 31 -4.89 2.00 -2.25
N MET A 32 -5.56 2.27 -1.14
CA MET A 32 -5.40 1.62 0.16
C MET A 32 -6.63 0.79 0.43
N ARG A 33 -6.48 -0.48 0.80
CA ARG A 33 -7.57 -1.43 1.10
C ARG A 33 -7.30 -2.17 2.39
N VAL A 34 -8.34 -2.47 3.14
CA VAL A 34 -8.24 -3.33 4.32
C VAL A 34 -8.98 -4.63 4.01
N LEU A 35 -8.22 -5.71 3.94
CA LEU A 35 -8.76 -7.04 3.72
C LEU A 35 -9.10 -7.66 5.07
N ARG A 36 -10.27 -8.29 5.17
CA ARG A 36 -10.60 -9.19 6.26
C ARG A 36 -10.10 -10.57 5.87
N VAL A 37 -9.17 -11.10 6.63
CA VAL A 37 -8.68 -12.46 6.49
C VAL A 37 -9.42 -13.31 7.52
N GLU A 38 -10.21 -14.27 7.03
CA GLU A 38 -10.95 -15.17 7.90
C GLU A 38 -10.00 -16.15 8.59
N GLY A 39 -10.40 -16.59 9.77
CA GLY A 39 -9.63 -17.56 10.53
C GLY A 39 -9.53 -18.89 9.81
N VAL A 40 -8.39 -19.54 9.94
CA VAL A 40 -8.16 -20.93 9.54
C VAL A 40 -8.18 -21.82 10.78
N GLU A 41 -8.20 -23.16 10.61
CA GLU A 41 -8.37 -24.13 11.73
C GLU A 41 -7.54 -23.85 12.99
N ASN A 42 -6.35 -23.24 12.83
CA ASN A 42 -5.46 -22.90 13.95
C ASN A 42 -5.56 -21.43 14.42
N GLN A 43 -6.38 -20.62 13.78
CA GLN A 43 -6.62 -19.19 14.12
C GLN A 43 -8.06 -18.79 13.79
N PRO A 44 -9.02 -19.14 14.64
CA PRO A 44 -10.44 -18.92 14.34
C PRO A 44 -10.87 -17.45 14.35
N SER A 45 -10.10 -16.55 14.97
CA SER A 45 -10.49 -15.14 15.14
C SER A 45 -10.32 -14.28 13.89
N GLY A 46 -9.56 -14.74 12.87
CA GLY A 46 -9.22 -13.90 11.71
C GLY A 46 -8.44 -12.63 12.07
N PHE A 47 -8.08 -11.82 11.08
CA PHE A 47 -7.41 -10.53 11.27
C PHE A 47 -7.70 -9.58 10.12
N PHE A 48 -7.38 -8.30 10.29
CA PHE A 48 -7.46 -7.29 9.23
C PHE A 48 -6.09 -6.97 8.67
N LEU A 49 -5.98 -6.98 7.34
CA LEU A 49 -4.74 -6.71 6.63
C LEU A 49 -4.89 -5.44 5.77
N PRO A 50 -4.34 -4.30 6.20
CA PRO A 50 -4.20 -3.14 5.34
C PRO A 50 -3.25 -3.44 4.17
N MET A 51 -3.67 -3.15 2.96
CA MET A 51 -2.88 -3.36 1.75
C MET A 51 -2.88 -2.13 0.84
N ASN A 52 -1.70 -1.77 0.36
CA ASN A 52 -1.48 -0.74 -0.63
C ASN A 52 -0.54 -1.25 -1.74
N CYS A 53 -0.13 -0.39 -2.66
CA CYS A 53 0.92 -0.74 -3.62
C CYS A 53 2.26 -1.00 -2.91
N PHE A 54 2.97 -2.04 -3.33
CA PHE A 54 4.26 -2.45 -2.75
C PHE A 54 5.46 -1.65 -3.28
N HIS A 55 5.27 -0.85 -4.34
CA HIS A 55 6.35 -0.10 -4.99
C HIS A 55 7.55 -0.96 -5.39
N CYS A 56 7.28 -2.14 -5.95
CA CYS A 56 8.20 -3.25 -6.23
C CYS A 56 9.54 -2.83 -6.86
N GLU A 57 10.57 -3.66 -6.62
CA GLU A 57 11.86 -3.62 -7.29
C GLU A 57 12.21 -5.04 -7.80
N PRO A 58 12.23 -5.31 -9.13
CA PRO A 58 11.74 -4.44 -10.20
C PRO A 58 10.21 -4.26 -10.20
N ALA A 59 9.70 -3.18 -10.82
CA ALA A 59 8.28 -2.87 -10.88
C ALA A 59 7.65 -3.34 -12.20
N PRO A 60 6.89 -4.46 -12.24
CA PRO A 60 6.32 -4.99 -13.49
C PRO A 60 5.41 -3.98 -14.20
N CYS A 61 4.66 -3.17 -13.44
CA CYS A 61 3.77 -2.16 -14.00
C CYS A 61 4.51 -1.02 -14.74
N VAL A 62 5.77 -0.75 -14.37
CA VAL A 62 6.60 0.23 -15.08
C VAL A 62 7.03 -0.32 -16.41
N PHE A 63 7.50 -1.57 -16.45
CA PHE A 63 7.92 -2.23 -17.69
C PHE A 63 6.78 -2.45 -18.68
N ALA A 64 5.57 -2.72 -18.18
CA ALA A 64 4.41 -2.95 -19.02
C ALA A 64 3.78 -1.68 -19.61
N CYS A 65 4.25 -0.48 -19.20
CA CYS A 65 3.62 0.79 -19.62
C CYS A 65 4.15 1.26 -20.97
N PRO A 66 3.36 1.23 -22.08
CA PRO A 66 3.84 1.59 -23.41
C PRO A 66 4.18 3.07 -23.58
N THR A 67 3.57 3.95 -22.77
CA THR A 67 3.79 5.39 -22.83
C THR A 67 4.77 5.90 -21.78
N SER A 68 5.35 5.00 -20.98
CA SER A 68 6.17 5.34 -19.82
C SER A 68 5.46 6.30 -18.85
N ALA A 69 4.13 6.21 -18.75
CA ALA A 69 3.33 6.95 -17.78
C ALA A 69 3.53 6.40 -16.35
N MET A 70 3.73 5.08 -16.23
CA MET A 70 4.09 4.49 -14.95
C MET A 70 5.58 4.67 -14.73
N ARG A 71 5.95 5.36 -13.66
CA ARG A 71 7.34 5.76 -13.39
C ARG A 71 7.77 5.40 -11.98
N LYS A 72 9.05 5.11 -11.82
CA LYS A 72 9.70 4.92 -10.52
C LYS A 72 10.63 6.10 -10.26
N ARG A 73 10.52 6.70 -9.08
CA ARG A 73 11.39 7.77 -8.57
C ARG A 73 12.69 7.16 -8.02
N GLN A 74 13.69 8.01 -7.78
CA GLN A 74 14.96 7.60 -7.15
C GLN A 74 14.78 7.12 -5.71
N ASP A 75 13.74 7.63 -5.01
CA ASP A 75 13.35 7.20 -3.68
C ASP A 75 12.51 5.89 -3.67
N GLY A 76 12.46 5.19 -4.80
CA GLY A 76 11.75 3.92 -4.94
C GLY A 76 10.23 4.04 -5.16
N ILE A 77 9.65 5.23 -5.05
CA ILE A 77 8.19 5.41 -5.18
C ILE A 77 7.76 5.26 -6.64
N VAL A 78 6.83 4.34 -6.89
CA VAL A 78 6.19 4.16 -8.20
C VAL A 78 4.91 4.98 -8.26
N TYR A 79 4.78 5.84 -9.26
CA TYR A 79 3.63 6.73 -9.46
C TYR A 79 3.16 6.73 -10.91
N VAL A 80 2.00 7.32 -11.16
CA VAL A 80 1.42 7.51 -12.50
C VAL A 80 1.59 8.95 -12.92
N ASP A 81 2.20 9.17 -14.09
CA ASP A 81 2.16 10.45 -14.79
C ASP A 81 0.85 10.53 -15.57
N GLU A 82 -0.09 11.29 -15.04
CA GLU A 82 -1.44 11.40 -15.58
C GLU A 82 -1.47 12.01 -16.99
N ILE A 83 -0.49 12.86 -17.35
CA ILE A 83 -0.43 13.49 -18.67
C ILE A 83 -0.11 12.44 -19.74
N ARG A 84 0.77 11.49 -19.42
CA ARG A 84 1.20 10.42 -20.33
C ARG A 84 0.29 9.19 -20.32
N CYS A 85 -0.57 9.05 -19.31
CA CYS A 85 -1.43 7.90 -19.18
C CYS A 85 -2.55 7.92 -20.24
N ILE A 86 -2.60 6.89 -21.07
CA ILE A 86 -3.63 6.67 -22.08
C ILE A 86 -4.73 5.69 -21.64
N GLY A 87 -4.70 5.21 -20.41
CA GLY A 87 -5.71 4.29 -19.88
C GLY A 87 -5.70 2.89 -20.49
N CYS A 88 -4.61 2.43 -21.10
CA CYS A 88 -4.53 1.12 -21.79
C CYS A 88 -4.64 -0.09 -20.86
N LYS A 89 -4.58 0.09 -19.54
CA LYS A 89 -4.73 -0.95 -18.50
C LYS A 89 -3.63 -2.03 -18.46
N ALA A 90 -2.59 -1.95 -19.28
CA ALA A 90 -1.50 -2.93 -19.29
C ALA A 90 -0.84 -3.08 -17.89
N CYS A 91 -0.67 -1.98 -17.16
CA CYS A 91 -0.13 -1.99 -15.80
C CYS A 91 -1.04 -2.69 -14.78
N ILE A 92 -2.37 -2.71 -14.99
CA ILE A 92 -3.33 -3.44 -14.14
C ILE A 92 -3.10 -4.94 -14.29
N ILE A 93 -2.96 -5.41 -15.54
CA ILE A 93 -2.72 -6.82 -15.85
C ILE A 93 -1.35 -7.28 -15.33
N ALA A 94 -0.35 -6.41 -15.44
CA ALA A 94 1.01 -6.70 -14.98
C ALA A 94 1.18 -6.70 -13.46
N CYS A 95 0.23 -6.14 -12.70
CA CYS A 95 0.34 -6.03 -11.25
C CYS A 95 -0.12 -7.33 -10.56
N PRO A 96 0.78 -8.13 -9.94
CA PRO A 96 0.39 -9.38 -9.30
C PRO A 96 -0.46 -9.20 -8.04
N TYR A 97 -0.50 -7.97 -7.50
CA TYR A 97 -1.21 -7.66 -6.25
C TYR A 97 -2.56 -6.95 -6.47
N GLY A 98 -2.94 -6.68 -7.72
CA GLY A 98 -4.16 -5.95 -8.04
C GLY A 98 -4.22 -4.54 -7.39
N ALA A 99 -3.05 -3.89 -7.23
CA ALA A 99 -2.95 -2.61 -6.53
C ALA A 99 -3.22 -1.38 -7.43
N ILE A 100 -3.62 -1.60 -8.68
CA ILE A 100 -3.89 -0.54 -9.67
C ILE A 100 -5.33 -0.66 -10.12
N ALA A 101 -6.07 0.45 -10.08
CA ALA A 101 -7.45 0.51 -10.53
C ALA A 101 -7.60 1.42 -11.75
N PHE A 102 -8.63 1.22 -12.55
CA PHE A 102 -8.99 2.10 -13.65
C PHE A 102 -10.08 3.07 -13.21
N ASN A 103 -9.88 4.35 -13.46
CA ASN A 103 -10.83 5.40 -13.18
C ASN A 103 -11.62 5.74 -14.47
N PRO A 104 -12.89 5.38 -14.56
CA PRO A 104 -13.69 5.62 -15.77
C PRO A 104 -14.01 7.10 -15.98
N ASN A 105 -13.98 7.93 -14.94
CA ASN A 105 -14.26 9.36 -15.08
C ASN A 105 -13.08 10.10 -15.72
N THR A 106 -11.87 9.74 -15.35
CA THR A 106 -10.64 10.34 -15.91
C THR A 106 -10.08 9.56 -17.09
N MET A 107 -10.59 8.34 -17.34
CA MET A 107 -10.06 7.37 -18.31
C MET A 107 -8.58 7.00 -18.06
N LYS A 108 -8.12 7.07 -16.81
CA LYS A 108 -6.74 6.82 -16.39
C LYS A 108 -6.69 5.77 -15.29
N VAL A 109 -5.47 5.39 -14.91
CA VAL A 109 -5.26 4.43 -13.82
C VAL A 109 -4.88 5.15 -12.52
N GLU A 110 -5.37 4.58 -11.41
CA GLU A 110 -5.12 5.07 -10.06
C GLU A 110 -4.38 4.01 -9.24
N LYS A 111 -3.45 4.43 -8.41
CA LYS A 111 -2.75 3.57 -7.47
C LYS A 111 -2.20 4.36 -6.28
N CYS A 112 -1.78 3.67 -5.24
CA CYS A 112 -1.01 4.27 -4.16
C CYS A 112 0.31 4.82 -4.71
N ASP A 113 0.67 6.02 -4.31
CA ASP A 113 1.91 6.74 -4.63
C ASP A 113 2.64 7.19 -3.35
N TYR A 114 2.33 6.56 -2.21
CA TYR A 114 2.77 6.96 -0.87
C TYR A 114 2.51 8.42 -0.52
N CYS A 115 1.56 9.06 -1.24
CA CYS A 115 1.27 10.49 -1.09
C CYS A 115 2.55 11.34 -1.22
N TYR A 116 3.41 11.07 -2.23
CA TYR A 116 4.74 11.69 -2.35
C TYR A 116 4.70 13.22 -2.28
N LYS A 117 3.62 13.86 -2.76
CA LYS A 117 3.41 15.31 -2.64
C LYS A 117 3.29 15.78 -1.17
N ARG A 118 2.84 14.89 -0.27
CA ARG A 118 2.83 15.17 1.18
C ARG A 118 4.21 14.95 1.77
N LEU A 119 4.90 13.87 1.36
CA LEU A 119 6.26 13.58 1.81
C LEU A 119 7.22 14.73 1.47
N GLU A 120 7.12 15.32 0.29
CA GLU A 120 7.88 16.50 -0.13
C GLU A 120 7.65 17.73 0.77
N LYS A 121 6.54 17.76 1.49
CA LYS A 121 6.21 18.79 2.49
C LYS A 121 6.54 18.37 3.93
N GLY A 122 7.25 17.26 4.12
CA GLY A 122 7.56 16.71 5.44
C GLY A 122 6.36 16.10 6.17
N LEU A 123 5.27 15.82 5.48
CA LEU A 123 4.06 15.24 6.05
C LEU A 123 3.99 13.73 5.77
N LEU A 124 3.52 12.96 6.72
CA LEU A 124 3.27 11.52 6.54
C LEU A 124 2.17 11.25 5.52
N PRO A 125 2.17 10.07 4.85
CA PRO A 125 1.06 9.63 4.02
C PRO A 125 -0.29 9.73 4.76
N SER A 126 -1.35 10.08 4.05
CA SER A 126 -2.66 10.36 4.66
C SER A 126 -3.19 9.15 5.44
N CYS A 127 -3.04 7.94 4.91
CA CYS A 127 -3.46 6.71 5.58
C CYS A 127 -2.72 6.46 6.91
N VAL A 128 -1.43 6.80 6.98
CA VAL A 128 -0.63 6.69 8.21
C VAL A 128 -1.09 7.73 9.23
N SER A 129 -1.22 8.99 8.81
CA SER A 129 -1.63 10.10 9.67
C SER A 129 -3.02 9.91 10.29
N LYS A 130 -3.90 9.16 9.64
CA LYS A 130 -5.28 8.92 10.07
C LYS A 130 -5.53 7.52 10.63
N CYS A 131 -4.47 6.76 10.86
CA CYS A 131 -4.60 5.44 11.47
C CYS A 131 -4.93 5.56 12.96
N VAL A 132 -6.14 5.16 13.34
CA VAL A 132 -6.66 5.31 14.72
C VAL A 132 -5.86 4.47 15.72
N THR A 133 -5.42 3.29 15.32
CA THR A 133 -4.67 2.36 16.19
C THR A 133 -3.15 2.48 16.04
N ASN A 134 -2.70 3.40 15.18
CA ASN A 134 -1.27 3.53 14.82
C ASN A 134 -0.66 2.18 14.42
N CYS A 135 -1.35 1.42 13.57
CA CYS A 135 -0.85 0.17 13.04
C CYS A 135 -0.05 0.34 11.74
N LEU A 136 -0.09 1.53 11.14
CA LEU A 136 0.65 1.87 9.93
C LEU A 136 1.83 2.79 10.27
N TYR A 137 3.02 2.42 9.80
CA TYR A 137 4.24 3.21 9.97
C TYR A 137 4.87 3.48 8.61
N PHE A 138 5.31 4.72 8.41
CA PHE A 138 6.10 5.10 7.24
C PHE A 138 7.50 5.43 7.72
N VAL A 139 8.41 4.51 7.47
CA VAL A 139 9.81 4.56 7.93
C VAL A 139 10.71 4.17 6.77
N GLU A 140 11.95 4.62 6.79
CA GLU A 140 12.97 4.13 5.87
C GLU A 140 13.35 2.69 6.24
N VAL A 141 13.74 1.89 5.23
CA VAL A 141 14.03 0.46 5.43
C VAL A 141 15.17 0.27 6.44
N ASP A 142 16.18 1.13 6.36
CA ASP A 142 17.35 1.08 7.23
C ASP A 142 17.04 1.44 8.70
N GLU A 143 15.95 2.15 8.94
CA GLU A 143 15.48 2.53 10.28
C GLU A 143 14.61 1.45 10.94
N VAL A 144 14.23 0.42 10.19
CA VAL A 144 13.45 -0.67 10.77
C VAL A 144 14.39 -1.49 11.67
N PRO A 145 14.18 -1.49 13.00
CA PRO A 145 15.03 -2.25 13.90
C PRO A 145 15.01 -3.72 13.48
N LYS A 146 16.19 -4.30 13.20
CA LYS A 146 16.33 -5.75 12.89
C LYS A 146 15.68 -6.62 13.97
N GLU A 147 15.65 -6.13 15.19
CA GLU A 147 14.99 -6.74 16.33
C GLU A 147 13.47 -6.78 16.25
N ARG A 148 12.82 -5.88 15.48
CA ARG A 148 11.38 -5.96 15.22
C ARG A 148 11.01 -7.00 14.17
N HIS A 149 11.94 -7.42 13.32
CA HIS A 149 11.77 -8.60 12.48
C HIS A 149 11.71 -9.89 13.31
N ILE A 150 12.28 -9.86 14.50
CA ILE A 150 12.44 -11.00 15.39
C ILE A 150 11.77 -10.69 16.73
N ALA A 151 11.25 -9.46 16.93
CA ALA A 151 10.72 -9.10 18.22
C ALA A 151 9.70 -10.13 18.63
N ASN A 152 10.31 -11.16 19.04
CA ASN A 152 10.37 -11.51 20.44
C ASN A 152 9.03 -11.23 21.12
N ARG A 153 8.08 -11.92 20.68
CA ARG A 153 7.10 -12.41 21.62
C ARG A 153 6.95 -13.90 21.40
N THR A 154 8.09 -14.55 21.52
CA THR A 154 8.26 -16.01 21.61
C THR A 154 7.84 -16.49 22.98
N THR A 155 6.65 -16.16 23.42
CA THR A 155 6.04 -16.86 24.55
C THR A 155 4.59 -17.20 24.32
N ASP A 156 4.09 -16.94 23.14
CA ASP A 156 2.78 -17.48 22.77
C ASP A 156 2.75 -17.83 21.28
N GLN A 157 2.34 -19.04 20.94
CA GLN A 157 2.32 -19.60 19.59
C GLN A 157 1.27 -18.94 18.67
N SER A 158 0.80 -17.76 18.97
CA SER A 158 -0.09 -16.99 18.11
C SER A 158 0.71 -16.15 17.11
N PHE A 159 0.51 -16.41 15.85
CA PHE A 159 1.09 -15.78 14.68
C PHE A 159 1.05 -14.24 14.74
N LYS A 160 2.11 -13.60 15.20
CA LYS A 160 2.32 -12.17 15.06
C LYS A 160 3.05 -11.90 13.75
N LYS A 161 2.29 -11.70 12.67
CA LYS A 161 2.85 -11.38 11.36
C LYS A 161 3.01 -9.88 11.22
N LEU A 162 4.26 -9.44 11.31
CA LEU A 162 4.68 -8.13 10.83
C LEU A 162 4.96 -8.28 9.33
N PHE A 163 4.17 -7.63 8.48
CA PHE A 163 4.45 -7.59 7.04
C PHE A 163 5.40 -6.44 6.75
N LEU A 164 6.67 -6.78 6.59
CA LEU A 164 7.64 -5.90 5.94
C LEU A 164 7.56 -6.13 4.45
N TYR A 165 7.31 -5.08 3.72
CA TYR A 165 7.48 -5.08 2.28
C TYR A 165 8.95 -4.74 1.98
N ASP A 166 9.84 -5.70 2.27
CA ASP A 166 11.23 -5.64 1.84
C ASP A 166 11.35 -6.51 0.57
N PHE A 167 11.66 -5.86 -0.53
CA PHE A 167 12.00 -6.50 -1.79
C PHE A 167 13.44 -6.17 -2.16
N SER A 168 14.35 -6.34 -1.22
CA SER A 168 15.76 -6.40 -1.58
C SER A 168 16.03 -7.72 -2.29
N PRO A 169 16.81 -7.71 -3.43
CA PRO A 169 17.07 -8.91 -4.22
C PRO A 169 17.86 -9.97 -3.48
#